data_ae9ce8d1b22cfdc04ca92befea15e719
#
_entry.id   ae9ce8d1b22cfdc04ca92befea15e719
#
_cell.length_a   1.000
_cell.length_b   1.000
_cell.length_c   1.000
_cell.angle_alpha   90.00
_cell.angle_beta   90.00
_cell.angle_gamma   90.00
#
_symmetry.space_group_name_H-M   'P 1'
#
loop_
_entity.id
_entity.type
_entity.pdbx_description
1 polymer ?
#
loop_
_entity_poly.entity_id
_entity_poly.type
_entity_poly.pdbx_seq_one_letter_code
_entity_poly.pdbx_strand_id
1 'polypeptide(L)' 'MRIIDRIQHPDMLITIFHMNDKYIVKFEAGPMEQAFKFDTTEVKSVENLKLIINEAYIEEVRKRFNEMFLQYKAAFGS' A
#
# COMPACT_ATOMS: atom_id res chain seq x y z
N MET A 1 12.72 4.73 10.17
CA MET A 1 11.35 4.56 9.62
C MET A 1 10.35 4.46 10.76
N ARG A 2 9.27 5.17 10.67
CA ARG A 2 8.28 5.25 11.76
C ARG A 2 6.87 5.16 11.20
N ILE A 3 6.01 4.37 11.84
CA ILE A 3 4.60 4.30 11.50
C ILE A 3 3.92 5.57 12.00
N ILE A 4 3.23 6.27 11.11
CA ILE A 4 2.53 7.50 11.47
C ILE A 4 1.02 7.40 11.34
N ASP A 5 0.51 6.44 10.57
CA ASP A 5 -0.93 6.27 10.42
C ASP A 5 -1.26 4.95 9.72
N ARG A 6 -2.54 4.61 9.72
CA ARG A 6 -3.07 3.45 9.01
C ARG A 6 -4.38 3.83 8.34
N ILE A 7 -4.69 3.14 7.24
CA ILE A 7 -5.98 3.29 6.56
C ILE A 7 -6.75 1.99 6.78
N GLN A 8 -7.97 2.09 7.28
CA GLN A 8 -8.79 0.91 7.55
C GLN A 8 -9.31 0.32 6.24
N HIS A 9 -9.14 -1.00 6.09
CA HIS A 9 -9.65 -1.72 4.94
C HIS A 9 -9.94 -3.17 5.36
N PRO A 10 -11.08 -3.74 4.93
CA PRO A 10 -11.44 -5.11 5.35
C PRO A 10 -10.57 -6.21 4.77
N ASP A 11 -9.94 -5.98 3.61
CA ASP A 11 -9.24 -7.02 2.88
C ASP A 11 -7.72 -6.94 2.96
N MET A 12 -7.17 -5.84 3.43
CA MET A 12 -5.73 -5.65 3.45
C MET A 12 -5.32 -4.71 4.56
N LEU A 13 -4.06 -4.79 4.96
CA LEU A 13 -3.47 -3.88 5.93
C LEU A 13 -2.77 -2.76 5.18
N ILE A 14 -3.16 -1.52 5.46
CA ILE A 14 -2.58 -0.34 4.81
C ILE A 14 -1.91 0.50 5.89
N THR A 15 -0.58 0.62 5.80
CA THR A 15 0.21 1.33 6.80
C THR A 15 0.98 2.47 6.14
N ILE A 16 1.01 3.63 6.79
CA ILE A 16 1.76 4.78 6.32
C ILE A 16 2.96 4.98 7.23
N PHE A 17 4.15 4.97 6.64
CA PHE A 17 5.41 5.21 7.34
C PHE A 17 5.99 6.55 6.91
N HIS A 18 6.81 7.12 7.77
CA HIS A 18 7.61 8.29 7.44
C HIS A 18 9.08 7.93 7.60
N MET A 19 9.87 8.22 6.58
CA MET A 19 11.31 7.98 6.60
C MET A 19 12.00 9.08 5.81
N ASN A 20 12.81 9.89 6.50
CA ASN A 20 13.46 11.06 5.92
C ASN A 20 12.41 11.99 5.32
N ASP A 21 12.49 12.27 4.03
CA ASP A 21 11.55 13.14 3.33
C ASP A 21 10.55 12.36 2.47
N LYS A 22 10.29 11.10 2.85
CA LYS A 22 9.37 10.22 2.12
C LYS A 22 8.24 9.74 3.01
N TYR A 23 7.05 9.63 2.44
CA TYR A 23 5.99 8.81 3.00
C TYR A 23 5.99 7.48 2.25
N ILE A 24 5.90 6.40 2.98
CA ILE A 24 5.83 5.06 2.39
C ILE A 24 4.47 4.48 2.74
N VAL A 25 3.68 4.17 1.71
CA VAL A 25 2.37 3.52 1.90
C VAL A 25 2.55 2.06 1.57
N LYS A 26 2.35 1.21 2.55
CA LYS A 26 2.56 -0.23 2.42
C LYS A 26 1.22 -0.95 2.51
N PHE A 27 0.94 -1.74 1.49
CA PHE A 27 -0.27 -2.57 1.41
C PHE A 27 0.13 -4.02 1.60
N GLU A 28 -0.50 -4.70 2.55
CA GLU A 28 -0.19 -6.10 2.83
C GLU A 28 -1.45 -6.95 2.72
N ALA A 29 -1.34 -8.06 2.01
CA ALA A 29 -2.42 -9.01 1.84
C ALA A 29 -1.83 -10.43 1.83
N GLY A 30 -1.99 -11.18 2.92
CA GLY A 30 -1.44 -12.53 3.06
C GLY A 30 0.08 -12.52 2.90
N PRO A 31 0.62 -13.35 2.01
CA PRO A 31 2.08 -13.43 1.83
C PRO A 31 2.67 -12.33 0.96
N MET A 32 1.86 -11.40 0.48
CA MET A 32 2.28 -10.39 -0.50
C MET A 32 2.19 -8.99 0.06
N GLU A 33 3.02 -8.10 -0.48
CA GLU A 33 2.93 -6.69 -0.15
C GLU A 33 3.27 -5.82 -1.36
N GLN A 34 2.73 -4.62 -1.37
CA GLN A 34 3.07 -3.58 -2.33
C GLN A 34 3.38 -2.32 -1.54
N ALA A 35 4.39 -1.57 -1.96
CA ALA A 35 4.79 -0.36 -1.28
C ALA A 35 5.02 0.77 -2.29
N PHE A 36 4.58 1.96 -1.93
CA PHE A 36 4.73 3.16 -2.76
C PHE A 36 5.39 4.24 -1.92
N LYS A 37 6.36 4.94 -2.52
CA LYS A 37 7.06 6.03 -1.87
C LYS A 37 6.65 7.36 -2.49
N PHE A 38 6.28 8.30 -1.66
CA PHE A 38 5.87 9.64 -2.09
C PHE A 38 6.76 10.68 -1.43
N ASP A 39 7.17 11.70 -2.19
CA ASP A 39 7.91 12.82 -1.62
C ASP A 39 6.98 13.64 -0.72
N THR A 40 7.46 13.96 0.48
CA THR A 40 6.66 14.78 1.40
C THR A 40 6.40 16.17 0.84
N THR A 41 7.31 16.70 0.02
CA THR A 41 7.14 18.00 -0.62
C THR A 41 6.05 18.00 -1.69
N GLU A 42 5.86 16.89 -2.36
CA GLU A 42 4.83 16.76 -3.39
C GLU A 42 3.46 16.51 -2.78
N VAL A 43 3.39 15.63 -1.80
CA VAL A 43 2.15 15.25 -1.13
C VAL A 43 1.71 16.30 -0.11
N LYS A 44 2.66 16.90 0.58
CA LYS A 44 2.51 17.99 1.55
C LYS A 44 2.05 17.57 2.94
N SER A 45 1.09 16.66 3.07
CA SER A 45 0.57 16.25 4.38
C SER A 45 0.04 14.83 4.34
N VAL A 46 -0.09 14.23 5.52
CA VAL A 46 -0.69 12.90 5.67
C VAL A 46 -2.16 12.92 5.28
N GLU A 47 -2.87 13.99 5.60
CA GLU A 47 -4.28 14.15 5.23
C GLU A 47 -4.43 14.15 3.71
N ASN A 48 -3.55 14.86 3.03
CA ASN A 48 -3.56 14.90 1.56
C ASN A 48 -3.20 13.54 0.97
N LEU A 49 -2.24 12.85 1.58
CA LEU A 49 -1.87 11.50 1.17
C LEU A 49 -3.07 10.54 1.26
N LYS A 50 -3.84 10.63 2.34
CA LYS A 50 -5.02 9.80 2.51
C LYS A 50 -6.09 10.08 1.45
N LEU A 51 -6.17 11.31 0.96
CA LEU A 51 -7.08 11.65 -0.13
C LEU A 51 -6.61 11.04 -1.45
N ILE A 52 -5.29 10.96 -1.64
CA ILE A 52 -4.71 10.32 -2.83
C ILE A 52 -4.99 8.81 -2.79
N ILE A 53 -4.83 8.18 -1.63
CA ILE A 53 -5.09 6.75 -1.44
C ILE A 53 -6.60 6.55 -1.23
N ASN A 54 -7.36 6.82 -2.27
CA ASN A 54 -8.81 6.67 -2.25
C ASN A 54 -9.23 5.26 -2.67
N GLU A 55 -10.53 5.02 -2.74
CA GLU A 55 -11.06 3.70 -3.08
C GLU A 55 -10.58 3.22 -4.46
N ALA A 56 -10.50 4.12 -5.43
CA ALA A 56 -10.04 3.77 -6.78
C ALA A 56 -8.58 3.32 -6.75
N TYR A 57 -7.75 3.99 -5.98
CA TYR A 57 -6.34 3.62 -5.82
C TYR A 57 -6.21 2.24 -5.17
N ILE A 58 -6.96 2.03 -4.09
CA ILE A 58 -6.95 0.75 -3.36
C ILE A 58 -7.46 -0.37 -4.25
N GLU A 59 -8.46 -0.11 -5.07
CA GLU A 59 -9.00 -1.12 -5.99
C GLU A 59 -7.96 -1.58 -7.00
N GLU A 60 -7.13 -0.65 -7.50
CA GLU A 60 -6.04 -1.01 -8.40
C GLU A 60 -4.97 -1.86 -7.70
N VAL A 61 -4.68 -1.54 -6.45
CA VAL A 61 -3.77 -2.34 -5.63
C VAL A 61 -4.36 -3.75 -5.44
N ARG A 62 -5.66 -3.85 -5.18
CA ARG A 62 -6.33 -5.13 -5.00
C ARG A 62 -6.26 -5.99 -6.24
N LYS A 63 -6.44 -5.39 -7.41
CA LYS A 63 -6.32 -6.11 -8.70
C LYS A 63 -4.93 -6.70 -8.86
N ARG A 64 -3.89 -5.93 -8.54
CA ARG A 64 -2.51 -6.42 -8.62
C ARG A 64 -2.26 -7.54 -7.63
N PHE A 65 -2.83 -7.47 -6.44
CA PHE A 65 -2.71 -8.54 -5.46
C PHE A 65 -3.33 -9.84 -5.99
N ASN A 66 -4.44 -9.75 -6.70
CA ASN A 66 -5.04 -10.94 -7.31
C ASN A 66 -4.08 -11.59 -8.32
N GLU A 67 -3.45 -10.78 -9.16
CA GLU A 67 -2.46 -11.26 -10.13
C GLU A 67 -1.23 -11.85 -9.42
N MET A 68 -0.76 -11.16 -8.39
CA MET A 68 0.39 -11.63 -7.59
C MET A 68 0.08 -12.95 -6.92
N PHE A 69 -1.15 -13.12 -6.44
CA PHE A 69 -1.57 -14.35 -5.78
C PHE A 69 -1.56 -15.52 -6.74
N LEU A 70 -2.03 -15.31 -7.98
CA LEU A 70 -2.00 -16.35 -9.00
C LEU A 70 -0.56 -16.75 -9.31
N GLN A 71 0.35 -15.79 -9.41
CA GLN A 71 1.76 -16.06 -9.63
C GLN A 71 2.37 -16.81 -8.44
N TYR A 72 2.01 -16.38 -7.24
CA TYR A 72 2.48 -17.03 -6.01
C TYR A 72 2.07 -18.51 -5.99
N LYS A 73 0.80 -18.80 -6.30
CA LYS A 73 0.30 -20.18 -6.34
C LYS A 73 1.01 -20.98 -7.43
N ALA A 74 1.28 -20.38 -8.57
CA ALA A 74 1.96 -21.06 -9.67
C ALA A 74 3.36 -21.51 -9.27
N ALA A 75 4.02 -20.80 -8.35
CA ALA A 75 5.34 -21.17 -7.87
C ALA A 75 5.36 -22.53 -7.16
N PHE A 76 4.21 -23.01 -6.70
CA PHE A 76 4.09 -24.30 -6.04
C PHE A 76 3.68 -25.42 -6.99
N GLY A 77 3.73 -25.18 -8.28
CA GLY A 77 3.58 -26.23 -9.30
C GLY A 77 2.15 -26.69 -9.52
N SER A 78 1.19 -25.90 -9.18
CA SER A 78 -0.21 -26.25 -9.37
C SER A 78 -0.68 -25.98 -10.78
#